data_b9b8ab8f1dbdd48d70025fe851651b99
#
_entry.id   b9b8ab8f1dbdd48d70025fe851651b99
#
_cell.length_a   1.000
_cell.length_b   1.000
_cell.length_c   1.000
_cell.angle_alpha   90.00
_cell.angle_beta   90.00
_cell.angle_gamma   90.00
#
_symmetry.space_group_name_H-M   'P 1'
#
loop_
_entity.id
_entity.type
_entity.pdbx_description
1 polymer ?
#
loop_
_entity_poly.entity_id
_entity_poly.type
_entity_poly.pdbx_seq_one_letter_code
_entity_poly.pdbx_strand_id
1 'polypeptide(L)'
;ELIRPKIEMDVTDFMGLKDIINEGDFDFIINCVGILNAFAEDNPDQAILVNAYFPHFLESITKKSSLRIIHLSTDCVFSGSKGDYIETDPKDGDGFYGQSKALGELDNDKDLTIRTSIIGPDLSKKGLGLFNWFINQKGIIYGYTNTYWSGVTTLQLAKSVIEIILYKEKLT
;
A
#
# COMPACT_ATOMS: atom_id res chain seq x y z
N GLU A 1 6.76 19.82 6.29
CA GLU A 1 5.63 19.65 7.21
C GLU A 1 4.67 18.62 6.63
N LEU A 2 4.37 17.53 7.36
CA LEU A 2 3.38 16.55 6.95
C LEU A 2 1.99 17.13 7.21
N ILE A 3 1.38 17.68 6.17
CA ILE A 3 -0.01 18.12 6.26
C ILE A 3 -0.88 16.90 6.01
N ARG A 4 -1.49 16.36 7.07
CA ARG A 4 -2.65 15.50 6.90
C ARG A 4 -3.81 16.41 6.52
N PRO A 5 -4.53 16.16 5.43
CA PRO A 5 -5.80 16.82 5.25
C PRO A 5 -6.67 16.45 6.47
N LYS A 6 -7.18 17.44 7.19
CA LYS A 6 -8.10 17.26 8.32
C LYS A 6 -9.50 16.82 7.85
N ILE A 7 -9.61 16.34 6.63
CA ILE A 7 -10.87 15.99 5.98
C ILE A 7 -10.92 14.47 5.96
N GLU A 8 -11.88 13.90 6.66
CA GLU A 8 -12.34 12.55 6.37
C GLU A 8 -12.96 12.58 4.97
N MET A 9 -12.20 12.14 3.98
CA MET A 9 -12.63 12.07 2.60
C MET A 9 -12.72 10.62 2.18
N ASP A 10 -13.80 10.28 1.50
CA ASP A 10 -13.89 9.02 0.77
C ASP A 10 -12.98 9.12 -0.47
N VAL A 11 -12.02 8.20 -0.61
CA VAL A 11 -11.10 8.17 -1.76
C VAL A 11 -11.82 7.90 -3.08
N THR A 12 -13.07 7.48 -3.06
CA THR A 12 -13.93 7.32 -4.24
C THR A 12 -14.58 8.64 -4.69
N ASP A 13 -14.49 9.70 -3.91
CA ASP A 13 -14.77 11.07 -4.37
C ASP A 13 -13.61 11.62 -5.22
N PHE A 14 -13.51 11.10 -6.44
CA PHE A 14 -12.43 11.43 -7.36
C PHE A 14 -12.38 12.92 -7.73
N MET A 15 -13.52 13.60 -7.74
CA MET A 15 -13.58 15.04 -8.06
C MET A 15 -13.04 15.88 -6.91
N GLY A 16 -13.53 15.65 -5.69
CA GLY A 16 -13.04 16.35 -4.52
C GLY A 16 -11.55 16.09 -4.27
N LEU A 17 -11.08 14.86 -4.49
CA LEU A 17 -9.66 14.54 -4.38
C LEU A 17 -8.80 15.26 -5.42
N LYS A 18 -9.27 15.32 -6.66
CA LYS A 18 -8.58 16.06 -7.73
C LYS A 18 -8.48 17.55 -7.41
N ASP A 19 -9.52 18.15 -6.87
CA ASP A 19 -9.52 19.56 -6.48
C ASP A 19 -8.51 19.81 -5.36
N ILE A 20 -8.49 18.98 -4.31
CA ILE A 20 -7.49 19.08 -3.22
C ILE A 20 -6.06 18.97 -3.76
N ILE A 21 -5.80 18.01 -4.66
CA ILE A 21 -4.46 17.82 -5.23
C ILE A 21 -4.05 19.00 -6.10
N ASN A 22 -4.98 19.57 -6.89
CA ASN A 22 -4.70 20.69 -7.76
C ASN A 22 -4.52 22.03 -7.01
N GLU A 23 -5.25 22.22 -5.91
CA GLU A 23 -5.18 23.42 -5.08
C GLU A 23 -4.03 23.39 -4.07
N GLY A 24 -3.53 22.19 -3.75
CA GLY A 24 -2.45 22.00 -2.79
C GLY A 24 -1.06 22.17 -3.41
N ASP A 25 -0.13 22.64 -2.60
CA ASP A 25 1.30 22.71 -2.94
C ASP A 25 2.01 21.49 -2.32
N PHE A 26 1.87 20.34 -3.00
CA PHE A 26 2.41 19.08 -2.52
C PHE A 26 3.59 18.61 -3.39
N ASP A 27 4.65 18.13 -2.74
CA ASP A 27 5.77 17.44 -3.42
C ASP A 27 5.49 15.94 -3.60
N PHE A 28 4.79 15.32 -2.64
CA PHE A 28 4.53 13.87 -2.61
C PHE A 28 3.10 13.54 -2.20
N ILE A 29 2.57 12.49 -2.82
CA ILE A 29 1.40 11.75 -2.34
C ILE A 29 1.88 10.40 -1.83
N ILE A 30 1.59 10.08 -0.56
CA ILE A 30 1.84 8.74 0.00
C ILE A 30 0.51 8.00 -0.01
N ASN A 31 0.33 7.08 -0.95
CA ASN A 31 -0.88 6.28 -1.07
C ASN A 31 -0.79 5.02 -0.19
N CYS A 32 -1.38 5.10 0.99
CA CYS A 32 -1.52 3.99 1.94
C CYS A 32 -2.92 3.35 1.90
N VAL A 33 -3.78 3.78 0.97
CA VAL A 33 -5.15 3.30 0.89
C VAL A 33 -5.20 1.93 0.22
N GLY A 34 -6.01 1.04 0.76
CA GLY A 34 -6.22 -0.27 0.19
C GLY A 34 -7.28 -1.07 0.94
N ILE A 35 -7.96 -1.92 0.20
CA ILE A 35 -8.89 -2.92 0.72
C ILE A 35 -8.11 -4.22 0.90
N LEU A 36 -8.19 -4.79 2.10
CA LEU A 36 -7.33 -5.87 2.53
C LEU A 36 -8.00 -7.25 2.46
N ASN A 37 -7.22 -8.27 2.14
CA ASN A 37 -7.47 -9.71 2.33
C ASN A 37 -8.94 -10.13 2.10
N ALA A 38 -9.58 -10.70 3.12
CA ALA A 38 -10.94 -11.26 3.03
C ALA A 38 -11.97 -10.25 2.53
N PHE A 39 -11.87 -8.96 2.88
CA PHE A 39 -12.81 -7.97 2.37
C PHE A 39 -12.66 -7.74 0.86
N ALA A 40 -11.44 -7.86 0.31
CA ALA A 40 -11.19 -7.78 -1.12
C ALA A 40 -11.74 -9.00 -1.87
N GLU A 41 -11.67 -10.20 -1.26
CA GLU A 41 -12.26 -11.43 -1.82
C GLU A 41 -13.80 -11.35 -1.85
N ASP A 42 -14.40 -10.83 -0.78
CA ASP A 42 -15.85 -10.72 -0.65
C ASP A 42 -16.46 -9.56 -1.47
N ASN A 43 -15.65 -8.54 -1.81
CA ASN A 43 -16.09 -7.31 -2.49
C ASN A 43 -15.13 -6.95 -3.65
N PRO A 44 -15.12 -7.74 -4.72
CA PRO A 44 -14.16 -7.56 -5.83
C PRO A 44 -14.33 -6.24 -6.56
N ASP A 45 -15.52 -5.69 -6.67
CA ASP A 45 -15.80 -4.38 -7.27
C ASP A 45 -15.10 -3.25 -6.50
N GLN A 46 -15.19 -3.26 -5.18
CA GLN A 46 -14.53 -2.30 -4.30
C GLN A 46 -13.00 -2.47 -4.37
N ALA A 47 -12.52 -3.71 -4.42
CA ALA A 47 -11.09 -3.98 -4.54
C ALA A 47 -10.54 -3.49 -5.89
N ILE A 48 -11.25 -3.67 -7.00
CA ILE A 48 -10.86 -3.09 -8.29
C ILE A 48 -10.82 -1.56 -8.21
N LEU A 49 -11.85 -0.95 -7.64
CA LEU A 49 -11.95 0.51 -7.56
C LEU A 49 -10.82 1.11 -6.73
N VAL A 50 -10.55 0.55 -5.56
CA VAL A 50 -9.62 1.13 -4.58
C VAL A 50 -8.20 0.61 -4.76
N ASN A 51 -7.99 -0.69 -4.99
CA ASN A 51 -6.65 -1.25 -5.09
C ASN A 51 -6.05 -1.10 -6.49
N ALA A 52 -6.87 -1.13 -7.55
CA ALA A 52 -6.39 -1.07 -8.92
C ALA A 52 -6.62 0.29 -9.57
N TYR A 53 -7.85 0.75 -9.68
CA TYR A 53 -8.17 1.99 -10.40
C TYR A 53 -7.64 3.25 -9.70
N PHE A 54 -7.80 3.36 -8.39
CA PHE A 54 -7.45 4.56 -7.62
C PHE A 54 -5.97 4.98 -7.75
N PRO A 55 -4.97 4.10 -7.65
CA PRO A 55 -3.57 4.47 -7.88
C PRO A 55 -3.33 5.03 -9.28
N HIS A 56 -3.91 4.44 -10.32
CA HIS A 56 -3.80 4.94 -11.69
C HIS A 56 -4.58 6.23 -11.92
N PHE A 57 -5.68 6.45 -11.20
CA PHE A 57 -6.34 7.75 -11.20
C PHE A 57 -5.40 8.84 -10.65
N LEU A 58 -4.73 8.60 -9.51
CA LEU A 58 -3.72 9.52 -8.97
C LEU A 58 -2.61 9.79 -9.98
N GLU A 59 -2.06 8.74 -10.60
CA GLU A 59 -1.06 8.86 -11.66
C GLU A 59 -1.56 9.74 -12.81
N SER A 60 -2.77 9.54 -13.26
CA SER A 60 -3.35 10.27 -14.38
C SER A 60 -3.46 11.77 -14.14
N ILE A 61 -3.87 12.17 -12.94
CA ILE A 61 -4.04 13.59 -12.58
C ILE A 61 -2.73 14.28 -12.23
N THR A 62 -1.71 13.53 -11.82
CA THR A 62 -0.37 14.05 -11.49
C THR A 62 0.63 13.94 -12.65
N LYS A 63 0.24 13.34 -13.77
CA LYS A 63 1.13 13.02 -14.91
C LYS A 63 1.93 14.22 -15.44
N LYS A 64 1.36 15.43 -15.40
CA LYS A 64 1.97 16.64 -15.94
C LYS A 64 2.58 17.54 -14.86
N SER A 65 2.63 17.11 -13.63
CA SER A 65 3.19 17.86 -12.50
C SER A 65 4.48 17.19 -11.98
N SER A 66 5.23 17.93 -11.16
CA SER A 66 6.40 17.40 -10.43
C SER A 66 6.01 16.57 -9.21
N LEU A 67 4.72 16.53 -8.87
CA LEU A 67 4.17 15.77 -7.74
C LEU A 67 4.39 14.27 -7.95
N ARG A 68 5.08 13.62 -7.01
CA ARG A 68 5.42 12.20 -7.08
C ARG A 68 4.51 11.38 -6.17
N ILE A 69 4.20 10.16 -6.60
CA ILE A 69 3.40 9.22 -5.82
C ILE A 69 4.33 8.14 -5.24
N ILE A 70 4.20 7.90 -3.94
CA ILE A 70 4.74 6.72 -3.27
C ILE A 70 3.55 5.82 -2.96
N HIS A 71 3.41 4.71 -3.72
CA HIS A 71 2.30 3.78 -3.59
C HIS A 71 2.73 2.55 -2.78
N LEU A 72 1.99 2.23 -1.72
CA LEU A 72 2.20 1.02 -0.95
C LEU A 72 1.43 -0.14 -1.56
N SER A 73 2.18 -1.09 -2.13
CA SER A 73 1.70 -2.38 -2.60
C SER A 73 1.93 -3.47 -1.53
N THR A 74 1.95 -4.71 -1.91
CA THR A 74 2.05 -5.86 -1.02
C THR A 74 2.99 -6.93 -1.60
N ASP A 75 3.58 -7.75 -0.75
CA ASP A 75 4.26 -8.98 -1.13
C ASP A 75 3.30 -10.07 -1.66
N CYS A 76 1.99 -9.96 -1.33
CA CYS A 76 0.96 -10.86 -1.83
C CYS A 76 0.74 -10.79 -3.37
N VAL A 77 1.42 -9.89 -4.08
CA VAL A 77 1.48 -9.92 -5.55
C VAL A 77 2.24 -11.15 -6.05
N PHE A 78 2.98 -11.82 -5.17
CA PHE A 78 3.70 -13.05 -5.42
C PHE A 78 3.05 -14.24 -4.69
N SER A 79 3.06 -15.42 -5.32
CA SER A 79 2.51 -16.65 -4.74
C SER A 79 3.35 -17.22 -3.58
N GLY A 80 4.62 -16.84 -3.50
CA GLY A 80 5.58 -17.42 -2.55
C GLY A 80 6.20 -18.74 -3.02
N SER A 81 5.75 -19.32 -4.13
CA SER A 81 6.20 -20.65 -4.59
C SER A 81 7.66 -20.68 -5.04
N LYS A 82 8.16 -19.59 -5.62
CA LYS A 82 9.54 -19.48 -6.10
C LYS A 82 10.52 -19.21 -4.93
N GLY A 83 10.16 -18.35 -3.96
CA GLY A 83 11.11 -17.74 -3.02
C GLY A 83 12.05 -16.74 -3.69
N ASP A 84 12.79 -15.95 -2.90
CA ASP A 84 13.78 -14.98 -3.36
C ASP A 84 13.33 -14.14 -4.57
N TYR A 85 12.10 -13.59 -4.47
CA TYR A 85 11.53 -12.75 -5.52
C TYR A 85 12.28 -11.43 -5.66
N ILE A 86 12.40 -10.97 -6.91
CA ILE A 86 12.92 -9.65 -7.27
C ILE A 86 11.81 -8.82 -7.93
N GLU A 87 12.05 -7.52 -8.09
CA GLU A 87 11.04 -6.57 -8.57
C GLU A 87 10.51 -6.90 -9.97
N THR A 88 11.34 -7.52 -10.82
CA THR A 88 11.00 -7.89 -12.21
C THR A 88 10.35 -9.25 -12.35
N ASP A 89 10.17 -9.99 -11.28
CA ASP A 89 9.50 -11.29 -11.32
C ASP A 89 8.02 -11.14 -11.67
N PRO A 90 7.43 -12.13 -12.36
CA PRO A 90 6.01 -12.16 -12.63
C PRO A 90 5.19 -12.07 -11.33
N LYS A 91 4.17 -11.24 -11.35
CA LYS A 91 3.18 -11.12 -10.25
C LYS A 91 2.19 -12.27 -10.36
N ASP A 92 2.53 -13.39 -9.74
CA ASP A 92 1.84 -14.68 -9.80
C ASP A 92 0.99 -14.98 -8.56
N GLY A 93 0.71 -13.96 -7.75
CA GLY A 93 -0.09 -14.08 -6.53
C GLY A 93 -1.51 -14.59 -6.80
N ASP A 94 -1.95 -15.53 -5.96
CA ASP A 94 -3.22 -16.18 -6.11
C ASP A 94 -4.37 -15.37 -5.49
N GLY A 95 -5.19 -15.11 -5.10
CA GLY A 95 -6.23 -14.36 -4.43
C GLY A 95 -6.49 -12.99 -5.06
N PHE A 96 -7.71 -12.56 -4.93
CA PHE A 96 -8.17 -11.31 -5.53
C PHE A 96 -7.48 -10.09 -4.93
N TYR A 97 -7.14 -10.14 -3.63
CA TYR A 97 -6.37 -9.08 -2.99
C TYR A 97 -5.03 -8.85 -3.68
N GLY A 98 -4.22 -9.91 -3.82
CA GLY A 98 -2.91 -9.83 -4.48
C GLY A 98 -3.03 -9.34 -5.94
N GLN A 99 -3.99 -9.90 -6.68
CA GLN A 99 -4.24 -9.52 -8.08
C GLN A 99 -4.69 -8.07 -8.24
N SER A 100 -5.61 -7.59 -7.41
CA SER A 100 -6.07 -6.20 -7.46
C SER A 100 -4.98 -5.21 -7.08
N LYS A 101 -4.13 -5.54 -6.09
CA LYS A 101 -2.95 -4.75 -5.73
C LYS A 101 -1.91 -4.75 -6.85
N ALA A 102 -1.66 -5.90 -7.49
CA ALA A 102 -0.73 -6.01 -8.62
C ALA A 102 -1.15 -5.16 -9.82
N LEU A 103 -2.47 -5.08 -10.09
CA LEU A 103 -3.03 -4.21 -11.13
C LEU A 103 -2.90 -2.72 -10.82
N GLY A 104 -2.84 -2.34 -9.55
CA GLY A 104 -2.71 -0.94 -9.13
C GLY A 104 -1.28 -0.45 -8.98
N GLU A 105 -0.27 -1.30 -9.21
CA GLU A 105 1.13 -0.89 -9.13
C GLU A 105 1.48 0.08 -10.25
N LEU A 106 2.13 1.17 -9.86
CA LEU A 106 2.62 2.19 -10.80
C LEU A 106 4.00 1.77 -11.32
N ASP A 107 4.15 1.76 -12.64
CA ASP A 107 5.38 1.40 -13.34
C ASP A 107 5.76 2.52 -14.31
N ASN A 108 6.39 3.58 -13.80
CA ASN A 108 6.84 4.73 -14.55
C ASN A 108 8.06 5.37 -13.86
N ASP A 109 8.79 6.23 -14.58
CA ASP A 109 10.05 6.85 -14.11
C ASP A 109 9.86 7.91 -13.00
N LYS A 110 8.63 8.34 -12.73
CA LYS A 110 8.33 9.43 -11.78
C LYS A 110 7.95 8.92 -10.39
N ASP A 111 7.11 7.90 -10.35
CA ASP A 111 6.46 7.42 -9.14
C ASP A 111 7.15 6.18 -8.59
N LEU A 112 6.91 5.84 -7.33
CA LEU A 112 7.51 4.68 -6.68
C LEU A 112 6.43 3.76 -6.12
N THR A 113 6.47 2.49 -6.48
CA THR A 113 5.70 1.43 -5.85
C THR A 113 6.57 0.65 -4.87
N ILE A 114 6.15 0.55 -3.61
CA ILE A 114 6.82 -0.22 -2.57
C ILE A 114 6.02 -1.49 -2.27
N ARG A 115 6.56 -2.65 -2.59
CA ARG A 115 6.02 -3.96 -2.21
C ARG A 115 6.55 -4.33 -0.83
N THR A 116 5.65 -4.54 0.11
CA THR A 116 6.04 -4.92 1.47
C THR A 116 4.91 -5.61 2.21
N SER A 117 5.27 -6.46 3.15
CA SER A 117 4.40 -6.90 4.23
C SER A 117 4.73 -6.10 5.48
N ILE A 118 3.73 -5.75 6.26
CA ILE A 118 3.91 -4.92 7.45
C ILE A 118 3.28 -5.55 8.68
N ILE A 119 3.90 -5.31 9.84
CA ILE A 119 3.34 -5.67 11.13
C ILE A 119 3.40 -4.46 12.08
N GLY A 120 2.30 -4.24 12.79
CA GLY A 120 2.23 -3.18 13.80
C GLY A 120 0.86 -3.10 14.46
N PRO A 121 0.72 -2.25 15.48
CA PRO A 121 -0.56 -2.05 16.12
C PRO A 121 -1.55 -1.40 15.15
N ASP A 122 -2.74 -1.97 15.06
CA ASP A 122 -3.87 -1.37 14.38
C ASP A 122 -4.62 -0.48 15.41
N LEU A 123 -4.76 0.78 15.09
CA LEU A 123 -5.41 1.77 15.96
C LEU A 123 -6.94 1.71 15.86
N SER A 124 -7.48 0.92 14.93
CA SER A 124 -8.92 0.72 14.82
C SER A 124 -9.47 -0.07 16.04
N LYS A 125 -10.71 0.23 16.43
CA LYS A 125 -11.35 -0.46 17.57
C LYS A 125 -11.48 -1.98 17.39
N LYS A 126 -11.47 -2.47 16.15
CA LYS A 126 -11.60 -3.90 15.83
C LYS A 126 -10.26 -4.61 15.65
N GLY A 127 -9.17 -3.88 15.43
CA GLY A 127 -7.79 -4.37 15.35
C GLY A 127 -7.61 -5.61 14.47
N LEU A 128 -7.66 -5.46 13.15
CA LEU A 128 -7.65 -6.60 12.20
C LEU A 128 -6.25 -7.17 11.91
N GLY A 129 -5.17 -6.47 12.29
CA GLY A 129 -3.81 -6.88 11.96
C GLY A 129 -3.30 -8.07 12.80
N LEU A 130 -2.29 -8.77 12.26
CA LEU A 130 -1.63 -9.91 12.92
C LEU A 130 -1.15 -9.59 14.34
N PHE A 131 -0.62 -8.37 14.55
CA PHE A 131 -0.17 -7.94 15.87
C PHE A 131 -1.34 -7.91 16.87
N ASN A 132 -2.46 -7.28 16.52
CA ASN A 132 -3.62 -7.19 17.38
C ASN A 132 -4.26 -8.57 17.62
N TRP A 133 -4.30 -9.41 16.59
CA TRP A 133 -4.73 -10.80 16.75
C TRP A 133 -3.86 -11.52 17.78
N PHE A 134 -2.52 -11.44 17.65
CA PHE A 134 -1.59 -12.15 18.51
C PHE A 134 -1.69 -11.73 19.98
N ILE A 135 -1.69 -10.43 20.28
CA ILE A 135 -1.75 -9.95 21.67
C ILE A 135 -3.08 -10.25 22.37
N ASN A 136 -4.14 -10.51 21.61
CA ASN A 136 -5.44 -10.86 22.16
C ASN A 136 -5.65 -12.36 22.35
N GLN A 137 -4.69 -13.20 21.94
CA GLN A 137 -4.80 -14.65 22.15
C GLN A 137 -4.65 -15.01 23.62
N LYS A 138 -5.39 -16.05 24.02
CA LYS A 138 -5.30 -16.64 25.37
C LYS A 138 -4.96 -18.12 25.22
N GLY A 139 -3.97 -18.57 25.98
CA GLY A 139 -3.54 -19.97 25.97
C GLY A 139 -2.43 -20.25 24.94
N ILE A 140 -2.36 -21.47 24.46
CA ILE A 140 -1.33 -21.96 23.54
C ILE A 140 -1.72 -21.59 22.11
N ILE A 141 -0.82 -20.95 21.39
CA ILE A 141 -0.94 -20.73 19.95
C ILE A 141 0.13 -21.54 19.23
N TYR A 142 -0.25 -22.13 18.10
CA TYR A 142 0.67 -22.85 17.23
C TYR A 142 1.21 -21.92 16.16
N GLY A 143 2.52 -21.89 15.99
CA GLY A 143 3.20 -21.18 14.92
C GLY A 143 3.51 -22.10 13.74
N TYR A 144 3.64 -21.52 12.57
CA TYR A 144 4.11 -22.23 11.39
C TYR A 144 5.64 -22.36 11.43
N THR A 145 6.17 -23.54 11.13
CA THR A 145 7.63 -23.80 11.12
C THR A 145 8.27 -23.58 9.76
N ASN A 146 7.46 -23.46 8.71
CA ASN A 146 7.93 -23.43 7.33
C ASN A 146 7.36 -22.22 6.55
N THR A 147 7.05 -21.14 7.28
CA THR A 147 6.56 -19.89 6.70
C THR A 147 7.63 -18.83 6.88
N TYR A 148 8.22 -18.39 5.78
CA TYR A 148 9.22 -17.33 5.74
C TYR A 148 8.53 -15.99 5.50
N TRP A 149 8.98 -14.96 6.23
CA TRP A 149 8.40 -13.62 6.14
C TRP A 149 9.52 -12.57 6.22
N SER A 150 9.56 -11.68 5.24
CA SER A 150 10.58 -10.62 5.10
C SER A 150 10.01 -9.21 5.28
N GLY A 151 8.83 -9.07 5.87
CA GLY A 151 8.19 -7.78 6.09
C GLY A 151 8.88 -6.91 7.14
N VAL A 152 8.38 -5.71 7.29
CA VAL A 152 8.90 -4.70 8.22
C VAL A 152 7.83 -4.24 9.22
N THR A 153 8.24 -3.55 10.28
CA THR A 153 7.28 -2.89 11.15
C THR A 153 6.70 -1.64 10.47
N THR A 154 5.46 -1.27 10.83
CA THR A 154 4.85 -0.02 10.34
C THR A 154 5.73 1.20 10.63
N LEU A 155 6.44 1.21 11.78
CA LEU A 155 7.39 2.27 12.12
C LEU A 155 8.61 2.28 11.20
N GLN A 156 9.16 1.09 10.88
CA GLN A 156 10.31 1.00 9.98
C GLN A 156 9.92 1.45 8.57
N LEU A 157 8.77 1.01 8.06
CA LEU A 157 8.26 1.47 6.76
C LEU A 157 8.13 2.99 6.72
N ALA A 158 7.53 3.60 7.75
CA ALA A 158 7.39 5.06 7.82
C ALA A 158 8.75 5.78 7.80
N LYS A 159 9.76 5.25 8.51
CA LYS A 159 11.13 5.80 8.47
C LYS A 159 11.73 5.68 7.06
N SER A 160 11.60 4.52 6.43
CA SER A 160 12.12 4.31 5.06
C SER A 160 11.45 5.24 4.05
N VAL A 161 10.13 5.45 4.14
CA VAL A 161 9.42 6.42 3.29
C VAL A 161 9.94 7.85 3.51
N ILE A 162 10.17 8.26 4.75
CA ILE A 162 10.76 9.57 5.06
C ILE A 162 12.17 9.69 4.46
N GLU A 163 13.00 8.68 4.59
CA GLU A 163 14.34 8.65 3.99
C GLU A 163 14.28 8.78 2.46
N ILE A 164 13.38 8.07 1.80
CA ILE A 164 13.14 8.19 0.35
C ILE A 164 12.77 9.64 -0.03
N ILE A 165 11.88 10.28 0.72
CA ILE A 165 11.47 11.65 0.48
C ILE A 165 12.63 12.64 0.64
N LEU A 166 13.43 12.47 1.70
CA LEU A 166 14.56 13.34 2.00
C LEU A 166 15.76 13.17 1.04
N TYR A 167 15.94 11.97 0.50
CA TYR A 167 17.05 11.63 -0.40
C TYR A 167 16.61 11.49 -1.86
N LYS A 168 15.55 12.21 -2.27
CA LYS A 168 14.94 12.14 -3.60
C LYS A 168 15.92 12.25 -4.78
N GLU A 169 17.09 12.86 -4.60
CA GLU A 169 18.14 13.00 -5.63
C GLU A 169 18.97 11.70 -5.84
N LYS A 170 18.80 10.68 -4.99
CA LYS A 170 19.54 9.42 -5.07
C LYS A 170 18.75 8.25 -5.67
N LEU A 171 17.51 8.49 -6.08
CA LEU A 171 16.59 7.46 -6.59
C LEU A 171 16.37 7.55 -8.12
N THR A 172 17.23 8.25 -8.82
CA THR A 172 17.29 8.30 -10.30
C THR A 172 18.35 7.39 -10.83
#